data_c2c84037084bbc6016aa587d1efaa67e
#
_entry.id   c2c84037084bbc6016aa587d1efaa67e
#
_cell.length_a   1.000
_cell.length_b   1.000
_cell.length_c   1.000
_cell.angle_alpha   90.00
_cell.angle_beta   90.00
_cell.angle_gamma   90.00
#
_symmetry.space_group_name_H-M   'P 1'
#
loop_
_entity.id
_entity.type
_entity.pdbx_description
1 polymer ?
#
loop_
_entity_poly.entity_id
_entity_poly.type
_entity_poly.pdbx_seq_one_letter_code
_entity_poly.pdbx_strand_id
1 'polypeptide(L)'
;MGAQKTILVVDDASLVRLYYRSTLEQAGYRVEEALNGIEGLEKLLTMAVDLLIVDVNMPQMDGPTFLSKLRGKEGPPASIPALITSTESGGHDFAAARAAGANFYLIKPIDREILLEFAAMLCGVPQ
;
A
#
# COMPACT_ATOMS: atom_id res chain seq x y z
N MET A 1 -20.80 2.15 -15.89
CA MET A 1 -20.57 2.10 -14.45
C MET A 1 -19.34 1.25 -14.15
N GLY A 2 -18.26 1.86 -13.76
CA GLY A 2 -17.06 1.15 -13.41
C GLY A 2 -17.08 0.68 -11.96
N ALA A 3 -16.30 -0.36 -11.65
CA ALA A 3 -16.09 -0.77 -10.28
C ALA A 3 -15.25 0.29 -9.56
N GLN A 4 -15.55 0.53 -8.30
CA GLN A 4 -14.79 1.42 -7.46
C GLN A 4 -13.39 0.81 -7.24
N LYS A 5 -12.36 1.63 -7.34
CA LYS A 5 -10.99 1.17 -7.09
C LYS A 5 -10.79 0.97 -5.59
N THR A 6 -10.19 -0.12 -5.21
CA THR A 6 -9.93 -0.49 -3.82
C THR A 6 -8.45 -0.37 -3.49
N ILE A 7 -8.13 0.33 -2.42
CA ILE A 7 -6.77 0.50 -1.92
C ILE A 7 -6.67 -0.16 -0.55
N LEU A 8 -5.68 -1.03 -0.38
CA LEU A 8 -5.39 -1.65 0.92
C LEU A 8 -4.22 -0.92 1.56
N VAL A 9 -4.45 -0.38 2.74
CA VAL A 9 -3.44 0.31 3.53
C VAL A 9 -2.94 -0.64 4.62
N VAL A 10 -1.66 -0.97 4.58
CA VAL A 10 -1.02 -1.87 5.56
C VAL A 10 -0.04 -1.05 6.39
N ASP A 11 -0.41 -0.70 7.62
CA ASP A 11 0.36 0.18 8.49
C ASP A 11 -0.10 -0.05 9.93
N ASP A 12 0.84 -0.19 10.87
CA ASP A 12 0.49 -0.44 12.26
C ASP A 12 0.04 0.82 13.01
N ALA A 13 0.25 1.99 12.45
CA ALA A 13 -0.12 3.26 13.10
C ALA A 13 -1.56 3.65 12.72
N SER A 14 -2.47 3.60 13.69
CA SER A 14 -3.89 3.87 13.43
C SER A 14 -4.16 5.27 12.90
N LEU A 15 -3.41 6.28 13.37
CA LEU A 15 -3.59 7.65 12.89
C LEU A 15 -3.14 7.81 11.44
N VAL A 16 -2.10 7.08 11.04
CA VAL A 16 -1.64 7.10 9.66
C VAL A 16 -2.67 6.44 8.75
N ARG A 17 -3.22 5.30 9.17
CA ARG A 17 -4.28 4.63 8.41
C ARG A 17 -5.51 5.54 8.28
N LEU A 18 -5.88 6.23 9.35
CA LEU A 18 -7.00 7.16 9.32
C LEU A 18 -6.79 8.28 8.31
N TYR A 19 -5.58 8.84 8.28
CA TYR A 19 -5.23 9.88 7.33
C TYR A 19 -5.36 9.40 5.88
N TYR A 20 -4.80 8.23 5.58
CA TYR A 20 -4.89 7.68 4.23
C TYR A 20 -6.33 7.36 3.85
N ARG A 21 -7.07 6.73 4.76
CA ARG A 21 -8.48 6.42 4.51
C ARG A 21 -9.30 7.68 4.23
N SER A 22 -9.17 8.66 5.09
CA SER A 22 -9.93 9.92 4.94
C SER A 22 -9.62 10.59 3.61
N THR A 23 -8.34 10.71 3.29
CA THR A 23 -7.90 11.37 2.06
C THR A 23 -8.38 10.62 0.81
N LEU A 24 -8.20 9.32 0.80
CA LEU A 24 -8.52 8.52 -0.37
C LEU A 24 -10.03 8.31 -0.55
N GLU A 25 -10.77 8.14 0.54
CA GLU A 25 -12.23 8.01 0.45
C GLU A 25 -12.89 9.29 -0.03
N GLN A 26 -12.38 10.45 0.40
CA GLN A 26 -12.88 11.72 -0.11
C GLN A 26 -12.67 11.88 -1.60
N ALA A 27 -11.64 11.24 -2.15
CA ALA A 27 -11.37 11.26 -3.58
C ALA A 27 -12.16 10.20 -4.36
N GLY A 28 -12.90 9.33 -3.68
CA GLY A 28 -13.76 8.35 -4.33
C GLY A 28 -13.25 6.91 -4.33
N TYR A 29 -12.11 6.64 -3.67
CA TYR A 29 -11.58 5.28 -3.55
C TYR A 29 -12.28 4.53 -2.41
N ARG A 30 -12.32 3.22 -2.54
CA ARG A 30 -12.65 2.34 -1.42
C ARG A 30 -11.36 2.00 -0.70
N VAL A 31 -11.35 2.09 0.63
CA VAL A 31 -10.13 1.84 1.41
C VAL A 31 -10.38 0.72 2.41
N GLU A 32 -9.48 -0.26 2.40
CA GLU A 32 -9.42 -1.32 3.40
C GLU A 32 -8.12 -1.16 4.19
N GLU A 33 -8.09 -1.65 5.42
CA GLU A 33 -6.95 -1.49 6.30
C GLU A 33 -6.46 -2.82 6.84
N ALA A 34 -5.16 -2.92 7.06
CA ALA A 34 -4.53 -4.03 7.75
C ALA A 34 -3.50 -3.50 8.72
N LEU A 35 -3.37 -4.11 9.89
CA LEU A 35 -2.48 -3.67 10.97
C LEU A 35 -1.04 -4.10 10.74
N ASN A 36 -0.84 -5.15 9.95
CA ASN A 36 0.49 -5.71 9.69
C ASN A 36 0.44 -6.54 8.41
N GLY A 37 1.60 -7.06 8.03
CA GLY A 37 1.70 -7.86 6.81
C GLY A 37 0.91 -9.15 6.82
N ILE A 38 0.79 -9.79 7.97
CA ILE A 38 0.04 -11.04 8.10
C ILE A 38 -1.44 -10.78 7.80
N GLU A 39 -2.01 -9.76 8.42
CA GLU A 39 -3.39 -9.38 8.18
C GLU A 39 -3.61 -8.94 6.73
N GLY A 40 -2.63 -8.24 6.16
CA GLY A 40 -2.68 -7.84 4.75
C GLY A 40 -2.75 -9.03 3.82
N LEU A 41 -1.93 -10.05 4.05
CA LEU A 41 -1.96 -11.26 3.24
C LEU A 41 -3.30 -11.99 3.38
N GLU A 42 -3.85 -12.04 4.58
CA GLU A 42 -5.16 -12.66 4.82
C GLU A 42 -6.26 -11.94 4.04
N LYS A 43 -6.29 -10.63 4.07
CA LYS A 43 -7.29 -9.85 3.33
C LYS A 43 -7.20 -10.07 1.84
N LEU A 44 -6.00 -10.20 1.31
CA LEU A 44 -5.81 -10.42 -0.12
C LEU A 44 -6.27 -11.80 -0.60
N LEU A 45 -6.55 -12.72 0.33
CA LEU A 45 -7.14 -14.02 -0.03
C LEU A 45 -8.61 -13.88 -0.42
N THR A 46 -9.30 -12.85 0.04
CA THR A 46 -10.76 -12.75 -0.10
C THR A 46 -11.24 -11.49 -0.79
N MET A 47 -10.35 -10.56 -1.13
CA MET A 47 -10.78 -9.33 -1.79
C MET A 47 -9.83 -8.94 -2.92
N ALA A 48 -10.38 -8.32 -3.94
CA ALA A 48 -9.61 -7.74 -5.03
C ALA A 48 -9.14 -6.34 -4.61
N VAL A 49 -7.86 -6.07 -4.80
CA VAL A 49 -7.24 -4.79 -4.43
C VAL A 49 -6.49 -4.24 -5.64
N ASP A 50 -6.60 -2.96 -5.86
CA ASP A 50 -6.01 -2.29 -7.03
C ASP A 50 -4.70 -1.59 -6.71
N LEU A 51 -4.45 -1.30 -5.43
CA LEU A 51 -3.22 -0.63 -4.99
C LEU A 51 -2.94 -0.98 -3.54
N LEU A 52 -1.66 -1.19 -3.23
CA LEU A 52 -1.17 -1.39 -1.87
C LEU A 52 -0.39 -0.17 -1.42
N ILE A 53 -0.66 0.31 -0.19
CA ILE A 53 0.17 1.31 0.48
C ILE A 53 0.67 0.64 1.75
N VAL A 54 1.98 0.39 1.82
CA VAL A 54 2.56 -0.49 2.82
C VAL A 54 3.68 0.21 3.57
N ASP A 55 3.59 0.25 4.90
CA ASP A 55 4.64 0.79 5.74
C ASP A 55 5.85 -0.14 5.77
N VAL A 56 7.04 0.43 5.74
CA VAL A 56 8.29 -0.34 5.83
C VAL A 56 8.41 -1.05 7.18
N ASN A 57 8.14 -0.32 8.27
CA ASN A 57 8.39 -0.82 9.62
C ASN A 57 7.10 -1.22 10.31
N MET A 58 6.87 -2.53 10.41
CA MET A 58 5.72 -3.09 11.10
C MET A 58 6.15 -4.25 11.98
N PRO A 59 5.46 -4.51 13.10
CA PRO A 59 5.77 -5.68 13.92
C PRO A 59 5.43 -6.97 13.19
N GLN A 60 6.12 -8.02 13.53
CA GLN A 60 5.93 -9.38 13.03
C GLN A 60 6.36 -9.58 11.56
N MET A 61 5.93 -8.71 10.66
CA MET A 61 6.30 -8.81 9.24
C MET A 61 6.42 -7.41 8.67
N ASP A 62 7.63 -6.99 8.31
CA ASP A 62 7.87 -5.67 7.72
C ASP A 62 7.32 -5.58 6.30
N GLY A 63 7.30 -4.35 5.77
CA GLY A 63 6.77 -4.09 4.44
C GLY A 63 7.47 -4.85 3.32
N PRO A 64 8.80 -4.81 3.24
CA PRO A 64 9.51 -5.57 2.22
C PRO A 64 9.27 -7.08 2.30
N THR A 65 9.24 -7.65 3.49
CA THR A 65 8.94 -9.08 3.67
C THR A 65 7.53 -9.42 3.20
N PHE A 66 6.55 -8.61 3.60
CA PHE A 66 5.17 -8.75 3.12
C PHE A 66 5.11 -8.74 1.59
N LEU A 67 5.77 -7.76 1.00
CA LEU A 67 5.71 -7.59 -0.45
C LEU A 67 6.43 -8.72 -1.18
N SER A 68 7.58 -9.18 -0.68
CA SER A 68 8.28 -10.34 -1.25
C SER A 68 7.40 -11.58 -1.24
N LYS A 69 6.69 -11.82 -0.13
CA LYS A 69 5.77 -12.96 -0.05
C LYS A 69 4.63 -12.82 -1.04
N LEU A 70 4.10 -11.63 -1.18
CA LEU A 70 3.02 -11.38 -2.12
C LEU A 70 3.46 -11.60 -3.57
N ARG A 71 4.64 -11.08 -3.93
CA ARG A 71 5.18 -11.21 -5.29
C ARG A 71 5.47 -12.67 -5.67
N GLY A 72 5.70 -13.52 -4.68
CA GLY A 72 5.93 -14.94 -4.90
C GLY A 72 4.67 -15.78 -5.08
N LYS A 73 3.49 -15.19 -4.89
CA LYS A 73 2.23 -15.92 -5.06
C LYS A 73 1.86 -16.03 -6.54
N GLU A 74 0.99 -16.98 -6.84
CA GLU A 74 0.43 -17.10 -8.19
C GLU A 74 -0.83 -16.25 -8.30
N GLY A 75 -1.10 -15.78 -9.51
CA GLY A 75 -2.34 -15.09 -9.82
C GLY A 75 -2.29 -13.58 -9.60
N PRO A 76 -3.44 -12.90 -9.71
CA PRO A 76 -3.53 -11.45 -9.69
C PRO A 76 -2.89 -10.74 -8.49
N PRO A 77 -2.96 -11.24 -7.25
CA PRO A 77 -2.36 -10.53 -6.12
C PRO A 77 -0.87 -10.28 -6.27
N ALA A 78 -0.15 -11.13 -7.01
CA ALA A 78 1.30 -10.99 -7.18
C ALA A 78 1.69 -9.75 -7.98
N SER A 79 0.77 -9.15 -8.73
CA SER A 79 1.07 -8.01 -9.60
C SER A 79 0.42 -6.70 -9.17
N ILE A 80 -0.21 -6.65 -7.99
CA ILE A 80 -0.83 -5.42 -7.51
C ILE A 80 0.23 -4.33 -7.34
N PRO A 81 0.03 -3.12 -7.89
CA PRO A 81 0.96 -2.02 -7.66
C PRO A 81 1.13 -1.74 -6.16
N ALA A 82 2.35 -1.46 -5.74
CA ALA A 82 2.64 -1.23 -4.34
C ALA A 82 3.48 0.04 -4.13
N LEU A 83 3.05 0.84 -3.17
CA LEU A 83 3.72 2.03 -2.71
C LEU A 83 4.21 1.76 -1.30
N ILE A 84 5.52 1.76 -1.11
CA ILE A 84 6.12 1.60 0.22
C ILE A 84 6.32 2.98 0.86
N THR A 85 5.99 3.10 2.14
CA THR A 85 6.12 4.35 2.88
C THR A 85 7.03 4.16 4.08
N SER A 86 7.83 5.17 4.40
CA SER A 86 8.77 5.10 5.52
C SER A 86 9.03 6.48 6.09
N THR A 87 9.40 6.54 7.37
CA THR A 87 9.89 7.77 7.99
C THR A 87 11.38 7.98 7.71
N GLU A 88 12.04 7.01 7.07
CA GLU A 88 13.47 7.06 6.84
C GLU A 88 13.80 7.29 5.37
N SER A 89 14.78 8.15 5.12
CA SER A 89 15.24 8.49 3.78
C SER A 89 16.51 7.74 3.37
N GLY A 90 16.92 6.74 4.16
CA GLY A 90 18.15 6.00 3.90
C GLY A 90 18.06 5.13 2.65
N GLY A 91 19.18 5.06 1.91
CA GLY A 91 19.23 4.25 0.70
C GLY A 91 19.03 2.76 0.93
N HIS A 92 19.30 2.29 2.15
CA HIS A 92 19.12 0.88 2.51
C HIS A 92 17.65 0.47 2.41
N ASP A 93 16.76 1.26 3.00
CA ASP A 93 15.33 0.96 2.96
C ASP A 93 14.77 1.08 1.54
N PHE A 94 15.24 2.05 0.80
CA PHE A 94 14.85 2.22 -0.60
C PHE A 94 15.24 0.98 -1.43
N ALA A 95 16.48 0.51 -1.28
CA ALA A 95 16.96 -0.64 -2.01
C ALA A 95 16.19 -1.92 -1.64
N ALA A 96 15.92 -2.11 -0.35
CA ALA A 96 15.17 -3.25 0.14
C ALA A 96 13.74 -3.26 -0.41
N ALA A 97 13.08 -2.10 -0.42
CA ALA A 97 11.73 -1.97 -0.94
C ALA A 97 11.68 -2.30 -2.43
N ARG A 98 12.61 -1.77 -3.19
CA ARG A 98 12.68 -2.01 -4.63
C ARG A 98 12.95 -3.47 -4.94
N ALA A 99 13.88 -4.09 -4.23
CA ALA A 99 14.21 -5.50 -4.40
C ALA A 99 13.02 -6.40 -4.06
N ALA A 100 12.19 -5.99 -3.11
CA ALA A 100 10.98 -6.72 -2.72
C ALA A 100 9.83 -6.57 -3.71
N GLY A 101 9.94 -5.66 -4.68
CA GLY A 101 8.94 -5.49 -5.73
C GLY A 101 8.02 -4.28 -5.56
N ALA A 102 8.45 -3.27 -4.80
CA ALA A 102 7.72 -2.01 -4.70
C ALA A 102 7.84 -1.22 -5.99
N ASN A 103 6.76 -0.56 -6.38
CA ASN A 103 6.75 0.31 -7.55
C ASN A 103 7.31 1.70 -7.21
N PHE A 104 7.00 2.20 -6.01
CA PHE A 104 7.49 3.48 -5.53
C PHE A 104 7.73 3.44 -4.03
N TYR A 105 8.55 4.39 -3.56
CA TYR A 105 8.92 4.54 -2.17
C TYR A 105 8.75 6.02 -1.80
N LEU A 106 7.93 6.31 -0.80
CA LEU A 106 7.68 7.68 -0.34
C LEU A 106 8.06 7.85 1.12
N ILE A 107 8.57 9.04 1.45
CA ILE A 107 8.95 9.40 2.82
C ILE A 107 7.75 10.05 3.51
N LYS A 108 7.42 9.58 4.70
CA LYS A 108 6.34 10.18 5.52
C LYS A 108 6.82 11.49 6.13
N PRO A 109 5.91 12.44 6.38
CA PRO A 109 4.49 12.41 6.05
C PRO A 109 4.26 12.68 4.57
N ILE A 110 3.23 12.04 4.00
CA ILE A 110 2.92 12.20 2.58
C ILE A 110 1.82 13.23 2.42
N ASP A 111 2.09 14.28 1.65
CA ASP A 111 1.09 15.30 1.35
C ASP A 111 -0.13 14.69 0.67
N ARG A 112 -1.29 15.28 0.94
CA ARG A 112 -2.55 14.88 0.33
C ARG A 112 -2.46 14.82 -1.19
N GLU A 113 -1.92 15.87 -1.80
CA GLU A 113 -1.80 15.94 -3.26
C GLU A 113 -0.89 14.85 -3.81
N ILE A 114 0.24 14.60 -3.17
CA ILE A 114 1.19 13.57 -3.57
C ILE A 114 0.53 12.19 -3.47
N LEU A 115 -0.17 11.93 -2.36
CA LEU A 115 -0.86 10.67 -2.17
C LEU A 115 -1.88 10.41 -3.27
N LEU A 116 -2.69 11.42 -3.60
CA LEU A 116 -3.70 11.30 -4.64
C LEU A 116 -3.10 11.15 -6.04
N GLU A 117 -1.99 11.84 -6.33
CA GLU A 117 -1.29 11.70 -7.60
C GLU A 117 -0.76 10.27 -7.79
N PHE A 118 -0.13 9.72 -6.77
CA PHE A 118 0.40 8.35 -6.86
C PHE A 118 -0.73 7.32 -6.95
N ALA A 119 -1.81 7.51 -6.22
CA ALA A 119 -2.96 6.61 -6.31
C ALA A 119 -3.52 6.60 -7.74
N ALA A 120 -3.74 7.78 -8.31
CA ALA A 120 -4.25 7.89 -9.68
C ALA A 120 -3.31 7.28 -10.71
N MET A 121 -2.00 7.50 -10.54
CA MET A 121 -1.00 6.98 -11.46
C MET A 121 -0.90 5.45 -11.40
N LEU A 122 -0.98 4.88 -10.20
CA LEU A 122 -0.75 3.45 -10.01
C LEU A 122 -1.98 2.59 -10.21
N CYS A 123 -3.17 3.07 -9.87
CA CYS A 123 -4.38 2.26 -10.02
C CYS A 123 -5.51 2.96 -10.80
N GLY A 124 -5.28 4.17 -11.25
CA GLY A 124 -6.28 4.92 -12.00
C GLY A 124 -7.13 5.80 -11.11
N VAL A 125 -7.82 6.76 -11.74
CA VAL A 125 -8.71 7.67 -11.00
C VAL A 125 -9.96 6.92 -10.54
N PRO A 126 -10.60 7.38 -9.45
CA PRO A 126 -11.85 6.75 -8.97
C PRO A 126 -12.96 6.89 -10.00
N GLN A 127 -13.84 5.89 -10.01
CA GLN A 127 -15.02 5.90 -10.88
C GLN A 127 -16.24 6.38 -10.14
#